data_8e016de47468b5afc591b3ea633d40e8
#
_entry.id   8e016de47468b5afc591b3ea633d40e8
#
_cell.length_a   1.000
_cell.length_b   1.000
_cell.length_c   1.000
_cell.angle_alpha   90.00
_cell.angle_beta   90.00
_cell.angle_gamma   90.00
#
_symmetry.space_group_name_H-M   'P 1'
#
loop_
_entity.id
_entity.type
_entity.pdbx_description
1 polymer ?
#
loop_
_entity_poly.entity_id
_entity_poly.type
_entity_poly.pdbx_seq_one_letter_code
_entity_poly.pdbx_strand_id
1 'polypeptide(L)'
;MIRQTRALTRGPFNVNLFCHRPAQADAAREAGWLRWLAPRFAEFGAPPPAALREIYTSFVADRAMLAMLLEEKPAVVSFHFGLPPSDALAALRAAGMVLMGSATAPHEAAALEAAGLDAIVAQGREAGGHRGVFDPDAPDEALDTATLVRRLVKQCARPVIAAGGIMDGAGIAAALALGAQAAQLGTAFVLCPETAIDEGYRRALSAGERRTVFTASISGRKARCLRNDFTALDQDPAQPPRPDYPIVYDAGKALHAAAKARGVYGYGAQWAGEGAPRARSLPAKDLMAVLETEWRAAAR
;
A
#
# COMPACT_ATOMS: atom_id res chain seq x y z
N MET A 1 18.02 1.93 -4.35
CA MET A 1 16.77 2.17 -5.14
C MET A 1 16.76 3.55 -5.78
N ILE A 2 16.79 4.70 -5.06
CA ILE A 2 16.71 6.06 -5.66
C ILE A 2 17.74 6.24 -6.78
N ARG A 3 19.04 5.96 -6.52
CA ARG A 3 20.11 6.06 -7.51
C ARG A 3 19.90 5.15 -8.72
N GLN A 4 19.38 3.95 -8.49
CA GLN A 4 19.04 3.01 -9.58
C GLN A 4 17.89 3.54 -10.44
N THR A 5 16.82 4.07 -9.80
CA THR A 5 15.71 4.69 -10.53
C THR A 5 16.19 5.88 -11.37
N ARG A 6 17.04 6.75 -10.76
CA ARG A 6 17.62 7.90 -11.46
C ARG A 6 18.49 7.52 -12.67
N ALA A 7 19.14 6.36 -12.63
CA ALA A 7 19.89 5.83 -13.78
C ALA A 7 19.00 5.33 -14.92
N LEU A 8 17.74 4.97 -14.61
CA LEU A 8 16.78 4.44 -15.59
C LEU A 8 15.86 5.51 -16.17
N THR A 9 15.70 6.68 -15.54
CA THR A 9 14.82 7.75 -16.02
C THR A 9 15.39 9.13 -15.73
N ARG A 10 15.14 10.08 -16.66
CA ARG A 10 15.36 11.52 -16.46
C ARG A 10 14.10 12.24 -15.93
N GLY A 11 12.95 11.56 -15.91
CA GLY A 11 11.71 12.12 -15.42
C GLY A 11 11.66 12.14 -13.88
N PRO A 12 10.76 12.95 -13.31
CA PRO A 12 10.53 12.97 -11.88
C PRO A 12 9.92 11.63 -11.44
N PHE A 13 10.27 11.20 -10.23
CA PHE A 13 9.66 10.05 -9.57
C PHE A 13 9.37 10.36 -8.10
N ASN A 14 8.44 9.62 -7.54
CA ASN A 14 8.02 9.73 -6.16
C ASN A 14 8.72 8.69 -5.28
N VAL A 15 9.10 9.09 -4.07
CA VAL A 15 9.52 8.18 -2.99
C VAL A 15 8.42 8.17 -1.93
N ASN A 16 7.79 7.01 -1.74
CA ASN A 16 6.71 6.86 -0.75
C ASN A 16 7.26 6.33 0.58
N LEU A 17 6.84 6.95 1.68
CA LEU A 17 7.26 6.64 3.04
C LEU A 17 6.06 6.31 3.93
N PHE A 18 6.28 5.41 4.88
CA PHE A 18 5.26 5.02 5.84
C PHE A 18 5.46 5.75 7.17
N CYS A 19 4.43 6.53 7.55
CA CYS A 19 4.40 7.34 8.78
C CYS A 19 3.52 6.70 9.85
N HIS A 20 3.56 5.38 9.98
CA HIS A 20 2.79 4.67 10.99
C HIS A 20 3.29 5.00 12.41
N ARG A 21 2.39 4.90 13.40
CA ARG A 21 2.77 4.93 14.82
C ARG A 21 3.86 3.88 15.05
N PRO A 22 4.99 4.24 15.72
CA PRO A 22 6.02 3.27 16.08
C PRO A 22 5.42 2.07 16.82
N ALA A 23 5.86 0.87 16.47
CA ALA A 23 5.33 -0.36 17.06
C ALA A 23 5.66 -0.45 18.55
N GLN A 24 4.73 -0.99 19.33
CA GLN A 24 4.96 -1.34 20.71
C GLN A 24 5.18 -2.84 20.80
N ALA A 25 6.39 -3.26 21.15
CA ALA A 25 6.72 -4.65 21.36
C ALA A 25 5.96 -5.20 22.58
N ASP A 26 5.35 -6.38 22.43
CA ASP A 26 4.65 -7.11 23.49
C ASP A 26 5.01 -8.59 23.37
N ALA A 27 5.97 -9.02 24.20
CA ALA A 27 6.51 -10.38 24.14
C ALA A 27 5.43 -11.47 24.36
N ALA A 28 4.42 -11.21 25.19
CA ALA A 28 3.35 -12.17 25.45
C ALA A 28 2.43 -12.30 24.22
N ARG A 29 2.06 -11.19 23.61
CA ARG A 29 1.23 -11.12 22.39
C ARG A 29 1.97 -11.74 21.21
N GLU A 30 3.24 -11.41 21.03
CA GLU A 30 4.11 -11.96 19.98
C GLU A 30 4.29 -13.48 20.13
N ALA A 31 4.57 -13.96 21.33
CA ALA A 31 4.66 -15.40 21.60
C ALA A 31 3.31 -16.12 21.39
N GLY A 32 2.19 -15.47 21.74
CA GLY A 32 0.84 -15.97 21.46
C GLY A 32 0.60 -16.15 19.97
N TRP A 33 0.98 -15.14 19.18
CA TRP A 33 0.87 -15.15 17.73
C TRP A 33 1.72 -16.25 17.08
N LEU A 34 2.97 -16.41 17.52
CA LEU A 34 3.86 -17.47 17.02
C LEU A 34 3.35 -18.88 17.38
N ARG A 35 2.82 -19.07 18.60
CA ARG A 35 2.19 -20.36 18.97
C ARG A 35 0.98 -20.68 18.10
N TRP A 36 0.14 -19.70 17.80
CA TRP A 36 -1.03 -19.87 16.94
C TRP A 36 -0.63 -20.22 15.50
N LEU A 37 0.45 -19.63 14.97
CA LEU A 37 0.97 -19.97 13.64
C LEU A 37 1.81 -21.25 13.60
N ALA A 38 2.27 -21.78 14.72
CA ALA A 38 3.17 -22.93 14.77
C ALA A 38 2.66 -24.17 13.98
N PRO A 39 1.36 -24.56 14.06
CA PRO A 39 0.84 -25.64 13.25
C PRO A 39 1.02 -25.42 11.74
N ARG A 40 0.87 -24.17 11.26
CA ARG A 40 1.04 -23.82 9.85
C ARG A 40 2.50 -23.91 9.41
N PHE A 41 3.44 -23.49 10.28
CA PHE A 41 4.87 -23.71 10.02
C PHE A 41 5.22 -25.20 9.95
N ALA A 42 4.64 -26.02 10.84
CA ALA A 42 4.87 -27.47 10.88
C ALA A 42 4.41 -28.17 9.59
N GLU A 43 3.30 -27.72 8.96
CA GLU A 43 2.85 -28.23 7.66
C GLU A 43 3.95 -28.13 6.58
N PHE A 44 4.83 -27.13 6.69
CA PHE A 44 5.94 -26.92 5.76
C PHE A 44 7.28 -27.45 6.27
N GLY A 45 7.28 -28.14 7.41
CA GLY A 45 8.49 -28.70 8.03
C GLY A 45 9.47 -27.62 8.53
N ALA A 46 8.96 -26.45 8.90
CA ALA A 46 9.74 -25.32 9.41
C ALA A 46 9.30 -24.94 10.83
N PRO A 47 10.21 -24.53 11.73
CA PRO A 47 9.83 -23.91 12.99
C PRO A 47 9.41 -22.45 12.74
N PRO A 48 8.52 -21.88 13.57
CA PRO A 48 8.32 -20.43 13.58
C PRO A 48 9.59 -19.72 14.02
N PRO A 49 9.75 -18.42 13.75
CA PRO A 49 10.83 -17.60 14.31
C PRO A 49 10.87 -17.69 15.84
N ALA A 50 12.07 -17.66 16.43
CA ALA A 50 12.23 -17.67 17.90
C ALA A 50 11.67 -16.39 18.55
N ALA A 51 11.73 -15.26 17.84
CA ALA A 51 11.16 -13.97 18.25
C ALA A 51 10.81 -13.16 16.99
N LEU A 52 9.86 -12.24 17.12
CA LEU A 52 9.50 -11.29 16.06
C LEU A 52 10.33 -10.01 16.17
N ARG A 53 10.44 -9.30 15.06
CA ARG A 53 11.18 -8.04 14.95
C ARG A 53 10.35 -6.99 14.23
N GLU A 54 10.54 -5.73 14.60
CA GLU A 54 10.10 -4.60 13.80
C GLU A 54 10.98 -4.52 12.54
N ILE A 55 10.44 -5.00 11.41
CA ILE A 55 11.20 -5.13 10.15
C ILE A 55 11.19 -3.86 9.30
N TYR A 56 10.40 -2.86 9.67
CA TYR A 56 10.32 -1.56 9.01
C TYR A 56 10.21 -0.45 10.04
N THR A 57 11.22 0.40 10.09
CA THR A 57 11.20 1.60 10.92
C THR A 57 10.23 2.63 10.33
N SER A 58 9.35 3.18 11.15
CA SER A 58 8.48 4.27 10.73
C SER A 58 9.29 5.52 10.40
N PHE A 59 8.93 6.20 9.30
CA PHE A 59 9.57 7.47 8.94
C PHE A 59 9.40 8.56 10.01
N VAL A 60 8.40 8.44 10.86
CA VAL A 60 8.21 9.34 12.02
C VAL A 60 9.45 9.36 12.92
N ALA A 61 10.17 8.25 13.04
CA ALA A 61 11.35 8.11 13.89
C ALA A 61 12.67 7.94 13.11
N ASP A 62 12.63 7.78 11.78
CA ASP A 62 13.80 7.44 10.96
C ASP A 62 14.56 8.70 10.48
N ARG A 63 15.45 9.18 11.32
CA ARG A 63 16.33 10.33 10.99
C ARG A 63 17.34 10.00 9.89
N ALA A 64 17.76 8.74 9.77
CA ALA A 64 18.68 8.32 8.71
C ALA A 64 18.00 8.38 7.33
N MET A 65 16.74 7.96 7.24
CA MET A 65 15.94 8.10 6.04
C MET A 65 15.74 9.57 5.65
N LEU A 66 15.45 10.45 6.61
CA LEU A 66 15.35 11.89 6.35
C LEU A 66 16.68 12.45 5.80
N ALA A 67 17.81 12.12 6.41
CA ALA A 67 19.13 12.57 5.93
C ALA A 67 19.40 12.10 4.49
N MET A 68 19.10 10.83 4.19
CA MET A 68 19.24 10.27 2.84
C MET A 68 18.34 10.99 1.83
N LEU A 69 17.11 11.34 2.18
CA LEU A 69 16.21 12.09 1.28
C LEU A 69 16.74 13.51 1.01
N LEU A 70 17.29 14.17 2.02
CA LEU A 70 17.89 15.50 1.87
C LEU A 70 19.17 15.48 1.02
N GLU A 71 19.92 14.37 1.04
CA GLU A 71 21.06 14.13 0.16
C GLU A 71 20.61 13.86 -1.28
N GLU A 72 19.69 12.87 -1.46
CA GLU A 72 19.30 12.38 -2.77
C GLU A 72 18.28 13.28 -3.49
N LYS A 73 17.52 14.09 -2.78
CA LYS A 73 16.55 15.07 -3.31
C LYS A 73 15.67 14.49 -4.42
N PRO A 74 14.83 13.46 -4.17
CA PRO A 74 13.83 13.04 -5.15
C PRO A 74 12.86 14.20 -5.42
N ALA A 75 12.30 14.27 -6.64
CA ALA A 75 11.40 15.36 -7.00
C ALA A 75 10.13 15.38 -6.13
N VAL A 76 9.65 14.21 -5.75
CA VAL A 76 8.41 14.03 -4.98
C VAL A 76 8.65 13.06 -3.83
N VAL A 77 8.09 13.39 -2.66
CA VAL A 77 8.02 12.49 -1.51
C VAL A 77 6.56 12.39 -1.07
N SER A 78 6.08 11.18 -0.87
CA SER A 78 4.71 10.96 -0.40
C SER A 78 4.68 10.19 0.93
N PHE A 79 3.62 10.44 1.70
CA PHE A 79 3.43 9.85 3.02
C PHE A 79 2.18 9.01 3.07
N HIS A 80 2.27 7.87 3.74
CA HIS A 80 1.17 6.94 3.95
C HIS A 80 1.05 6.63 5.44
N PHE A 81 -0.17 6.43 5.96
CA PHE A 81 -0.48 6.21 7.38
C PHE A 81 -0.40 7.43 8.30
N GLY A 82 -0.31 8.62 7.78
CA GLY A 82 -0.22 9.84 8.55
C GLY A 82 0.85 10.79 8.04
N LEU A 83 1.28 11.66 8.92
CA LEU A 83 2.25 12.72 8.67
C LEU A 83 3.57 12.45 9.40
N PRO A 84 4.71 12.80 8.81
CA PRO A 84 5.97 12.85 9.54
C PRO A 84 6.00 14.08 10.48
N PRO A 85 6.98 14.19 11.39
CA PRO A 85 7.19 15.37 12.23
C PRO A 85 7.30 16.66 11.40
N SER A 86 6.84 17.78 11.97
CA SER A 86 6.80 19.07 11.29
C SER A 86 8.17 19.58 10.86
N ASP A 87 9.22 19.29 11.62
CA ASP A 87 10.62 19.61 11.28
C ASP A 87 11.10 18.83 10.04
N ALA A 88 10.69 17.57 9.89
CA ALA A 88 10.98 16.78 8.70
C ALA A 88 10.24 17.33 7.46
N LEU A 89 8.95 17.68 7.59
CA LEU A 89 8.21 18.35 6.52
C LEU A 89 8.87 19.67 6.09
N ALA A 90 9.27 20.49 7.06
CA ALA A 90 9.94 21.76 6.79
C ALA A 90 11.28 21.57 6.05
N ALA A 91 12.08 20.59 6.48
CA ALA A 91 13.35 20.27 5.86
C ALA A 91 13.20 19.76 4.41
N LEU A 92 12.27 18.85 4.16
CA LEU A 92 11.99 18.32 2.81
C LEU A 92 11.50 19.43 1.87
N ARG A 93 10.60 20.31 2.36
CA ARG A 93 10.11 21.46 1.60
C ARG A 93 11.21 22.46 1.29
N ALA A 94 12.06 22.80 2.28
CA ALA A 94 13.19 23.70 2.08
C ALA A 94 14.21 23.13 1.06
N ALA A 95 14.30 21.81 0.94
CA ALA A 95 15.12 21.14 -0.07
C ALA A 95 14.46 21.11 -1.48
N GLY A 96 13.25 21.70 -1.65
CA GLY A 96 12.56 21.83 -2.94
C GLY A 96 11.77 20.62 -3.38
N MET A 97 11.45 19.67 -2.50
CA MET A 97 10.67 18.49 -2.83
C MET A 97 9.16 18.80 -2.79
N VAL A 98 8.41 18.25 -3.72
CA VAL A 98 6.93 18.23 -3.69
C VAL A 98 6.48 17.18 -2.69
N LEU A 99 5.59 17.55 -1.79
CA LEU A 99 5.11 16.69 -0.71
C LEU A 99 3.66 16.27 -0.93
N MET A 100 3.39 14.97 -0.90
CA MET A 100 2.04 14.42 -1.05
C MET A 100 1.69 13.54 0.15
N GLY A 101 0.39 13.34 0.41
CA GLY A 101 -0.07 12.44 1.46
C GLY A 101 -1.31 11.67 1.06
N SER A 102 -1.44 10.42 1.53
CA SER A 102 -2.64 9.61 1.31
C SER A 102 -3.68 9.92 2.39
N ALA A 103 -4.92 10.17 1.98
CA ALA A 103 -6.07 10.30 2.85
C ALA A 103 -7.14 9.26 2.47
N THR A 104 -7.81 8.71 3.47
CA THR A 104 -8.91 7.76 3.33
C THR A 104 -10.26 8.37 3.76
N ALA A 105 -10.20 9.53 4.41
CA ALA A 105 -11.34 10.28 4.90
C ALA A 105 -11.09 11.80 4.82
N PRO A 106 -12.16 12.63 4.83
CA PRO A 106 -12.02 14.08 4.75
C PRO A 106 -11.19 14.72 5.86
N HIS A 107 -11.30 14.25 7.09
CA HIS A 107 -10.52 14.79 8.22
C HIS A 107 -9.02 14.54 8.08
N GLU A 108 -8.62 13.41 7.48
CA GLU A 108 -7.21 13.11 7.16
C GLU A 108 -6.69 14.06 6.08
N ALA A 109 -7.50 14.30 5.03
CA ALA A 109 -7.15 15.26 3.99
C ALA A 109 -6.98 16.68 4.53
N ALA A 110 -7.86 17.11 5.43
CA ALA A 110 -7.74 18.40 6.11
C ALA A 110 -6.44 18.50 6.94
N ALA A 111 -6.05 17.42 7.62
CA ALA A 111 -4.78 17.37 8.35
C ALA A 111 -3.55 17.47 7.41
N LEU A 112 -3.58 16.82 6.24
CA LEU A 112 -2.53 16.92 5.22
C LEU A 112 -2.44 18.36 4.67
N GLU A 113 -3.58 18.98 4.38
CA GLU A 113 -3.63 20.35 3.89
C GLU A 113 -3.13 21.36 4.93
N ALA A 114 -3.54 21.22 6.19
CA ALA A 114 -3.07 22.04 7.31
C ALA A 114 -1.55 21.91 7.54
N ALA A 115 -0.99 20.71 7.31
CA ALA A 115 0.46 20.47 7.34
C ALA A 115 1.17 21.06 6.10
N GLY A 116 0.42 21.62 5.14
CA GLY A 116 0.95 22.30 3.96
C GLY A 116 1.41 21.36 2.86
N LEU A 117 0.91 20.14 2.73
CA LEU A 117 1.24 19.26 1.62
C LEU A 117 0.73 19.84 0.29
N ASP A 118 1.42 19.50 -0.79
CA ASP A 118 1.18 20.07 -2.12
C ASP A 118 0.07 19.33 -2.87
N ALA A 119 -0.18 18.05 -2.58
CA ALA A 119 -1.27 17.25 -3.16
C ALA A 119 -1.74 16.15 -2.20
N ILE A 120 -2.98 15.71 -2.39
CA ILE A 120 -3.64 14.69 -1.57
C ILE A 120 -4.01 13.49 -2.44
N VAL A 121 -3.55 12.31 -2.06
CA VAL A 121 -3.94 11.05 -2.69
C VAL A 121 -5.19 10.53 -2.00
N ALA A 122 -6.34 10.62 -2.66
CA ALA A 122 -7.63 10.09 -2.20
C ALA A 122 -7.66 8.57 -2.37
N GLN A 123 -7.34 7.82 -1.31
CA GLN A 123 -7.35 6.37 -1.36
C GLN A 123 -8.74 5.82 -1.02
N GLY A 124 -9.48 5.40 -2.03
CA GLY A 124 -10.74 4.68 -1.86
C GLY A 124 -10.57 3.27 -1.28
N ARG A 125 -11.66 2.69 -0.78
CA ARG A 125 -11.66 1.33 -0.21
C ARG A 125 -11.32 0.24 -1.23
N GLU A 126 -11.46 0.51 -2.53
CA GLU A 126 -11.14 -0.40 -3.63
C GLU A 126 -9.64 -0.59 -3.85
N ALA A 127 -8.82 0.28 -3.27
CA ALA A 127 -7.38 0.22 -3.42
C ALA A 127 -6.78 -1.09 -2.85
N GLY A 128 -5.79 -1.63 -3.53
CA GLY A 128 -4.98 -2.75 -3.05
C GLY A 128 -3.90 -2.31 -2.06
N GLY A 129 -3.40 -3.26 -1.27
CA GLY A 129 -2.42 -3.00 -0.24
C GLY A 129 -3.02 -2.38 1.01
N HIS A 130 -2.17 -1.78 1.82
CA HIS A 130 -2.56 -1.22 3.11
C HIS A 130 -3.55 -0.07 2.98
N ARG A 131 -4.60 -0.11 3.77
CA ARG A 131 -5.51 1.01 3.98
C ARG A 131 -4.79 2.13 4.71
N GLY A 132 -4.73 3.32 4.10
CA GLY A 132 -3.89 4.43 4.53
C GLY A 132 -4.40 5.22 5.74
N VAL A 133 -5.35 4.69 6.51
CA VAL A 133 -5.90 5.35 7.70
C VAL A 133 -4.78 5.81 8.64
N PHE A 134 -4.93 7.00 9.21
CA PHE A 134 -3.93 7.55 10.12
C PHE A 134 -3.95 6.80 11.44
N ASP A 135 -5.11 6.70 12.06
CA ASP A 135 -5.33 5.94 13.29
C ASP A 135 -5.93 4.56 12.97
N PRO A 136 -5.17 3.45 13.15
CA PRO A 136 -5.67 2.12 12.87
C PRO A 136 -6.77 1.64 13.83
N ASP A 137 -6.89 2.30 14.99
CA ASP A 137 -7.85 1.96 16.04
C ASP A 137 -9.18 2.73 15.87
N ALA A 138 -9.20 3.77 15.04
CA ALA A 138 -10.40 4.53 14.73
C ALA A 138 -11.29 3.82 13.69
N PRO A 139 -12.62 4.06 13.71
CA PRO A 139 -13.52 3.57 12.66
C PRO A 139 -13.12 4.08 11.29
N ASP A 140 -12.94 3.17 10.32
CA ASP A 140 -12.69 3.49 8.92
C ASP A 140 -14.04 3.76 8.22
N GLU A 141 -14.26 4.97 7.69
CA GLU A 141 -15.47 5.31 6.93
C GLU A 141 -15.66 4.44 5.67
N ALA A 142 -14.61 3.73 5.24
CA ALA A 142 -14.60 2.83 4.10
C ALA A 142 -15.19 3.44 2.81
N LEU A 143 -14.95 4.74 2.59
CA LEU A 143 -15.45 5.45 1.42
C LEU A 143 -14.89 4.84 0.13
N ASP A 144 -15.76 4.69 -0.87
CA ASP A 144 -15.35 4.36 -2.23
C ASP A 144 -14.58 5.53 -2.86
N THR A 145 -13.77 5.23 -3.87
CA THR A 145 -12.90 6.20 -4.55
C THR A 145 -13.68 7.39 -5.09
N ALA A 146 -14.83 7.15 -5.72
CA ALA A 146 -15.62 8.22 -6.33
C ALA A 146 -16.22 9.15 -5.27
N THR A 147 -16.75 8.60 -4.19
CA THR A 147 -17.31 9.36 -3.07
C THR A 147 -16.23 10.18 -2.37
N LEU A 148 -15.07 9.57 -2.09
CA LEU A 148 -13.95 10.27 -1.45
C LEU A 148 -13.44 11.41 -2.32
N VAL A 149 -13.18 11.17 -3.61
CA VAL A 149 -12.72 12.21 -4.55
C VAL A 149 -13.70 13.38 -4.59
N ARG A 150 -15.02 13.12 -4.76
CA ARG A 150 -16.03 14.19 -4.76
C ARG A 150 -16.03 15.03 -3.50
N ARG A 151 -15.85 14.39 -2.33
CA ARG A 151 -15.77 15.11 -1.04
C ARG A 151 -14.51 15.98 -0.97
N LEU A 152 -13.35 15.40 -1.29
CA LEU A 152 -12.07 16.09 -1.16
C LEU A 152 -11.95 17.26 -2.15
N VAL A 153 -12.38 17.08 -3.40
CA VAL A 153 -12.38 18.17 -4.41
C VAL A 153 -13.21 19.38 -3.98
N LYS A 154 -14.28 19.16 -3.21
CA LYS A 154 -15.12 20.26 -2.67
C LYS A 154 -14.54 20.91 -1.42
N GLN A 155 -13.74 20.21 -0.65
CA GLN A 155 -13.31 20.62 0.70
C GLN A 155 -11.86 21.08 0.76
N CYS A 156 -11.01 20.60 -0.15
CA CYS A 156 -9.58 20.88 -0.15
C CYS A 156 -9.21 21.86 -1.26
N ALA A 157 -8.31 22.80 -0.97
CA ALA A 157 -7.74 23.69 -1.96
C ALA A 157 -6.55 23.02 -2.72
N ARG A 158 -6.08 21.86 -2.26
CA ARG A 158 -4.95 21.15 -2.86
C ARG A 158 -5.42 20.20 -3.97
N PRO A 159 -4.57 19.96 -4.99
CA PRO A 159 -4.84 18.94 -6.00
C PRO A 159 -5.16 17.59 -5.37
N VAL A 160 -6.22 16.94 -5.87
CA VAL A 160 -6.64 15.59 -5.44
C VAL A 160 -6.26 14.58 -6.51
N ILE A 161 -5.59 13.51 -6.10
CA ILE A 161 -5.18 12.38 -6.93
C ILE A 161 -6.06 11.19 -6.57
N ALA A 162 -6.83 10.66 -7.50
CA ALA A 162 -7.70 9.50 -7.25
C ALA A 162 -6.88 8.20 -7.20
N ALA A 163 -7.07 7.38 -6.17
CA ALA A 163 -6.41 6.08 -6.04
C ALA A 163 -7.38 5.00 -5.54
N GLY A 164 -7.46 3.89 -6.26
CA GLY A 164 -8.29 2.72 -5.90
C GLY A 164 -9.24 2.29 -7.00
N GLY A 165 -9.19 1.02 -7.39
CA GLY A 165 -10.08 0.42 -8.37
C GLY A 165 -9.91 0.85 -9.82
N ILE A 166 -9.02 1.80 -10.11
CA ILE A 166 -8.78 2.34 -11.47
C ILE A 166 -7.87 1.37 -12.23
N MET A 167 -8.36 0.83 -13.37
CA MET A 167 -7.69 -0.24 -14.11
C MET A 167 -7.53 0.04 -15.60
N ASP A 168 -8.23 1.05 -16.13
CA ASP A 168 -8.32 1.37 -17.54
C ASP A 168 -8.50 2.88 -17.77
N GLY A 169 -8.44 3.31 -19.04
CA GLY A 169 -8.57 4.71 -19.41
C GLY A 169 -9.96 5.29 -19.11
N ALA A 170 -11.01 4.48 -19.14
CA ALA A 170 -12.35 4.92 -18.76
C ALA A 170 -12.42 5.26 -17.26
N GLY A 171 -11.79 4.45 -16.40
CA GLY A 171 -11.64 4.73 -14.97
C GLY A 171 -10.83 6.00 -14.69
N ILE A 172 -9.78 6.26 -15.49
CA ILE A 172 -9.01 7.51 -15.43
C ILE A 172 -9.93 8.69 -15.80
N ALA A 173 -10.64 8.62 -16.92
CA ALA A 173 -11.55 9.68 -17.36
C ALA A 173 -12.63 9.97 -16.33
N ALA A 174 -13.22 8.92 -15.74
CA ALA A 174 -14.21 9.04 -14.69
C ALA A 174 -13.66 9.75 -13.44
N ALA A 175 -12.44 9.42 -13.00
CA ALA A 175 -11.80 10.08 -11.87
C ALA A 175 -11.55 11.57 -12.14
N LEU A 176 -11.07 11.92 -13.33
CA LEU A 176 -10.83 13.31 -13.74
C LEU A 176 -12.15 14.09 -13.86
N ALA A 177 -13.22 13.48 -14.38
CA ALA A 177 -14.55 14.09 -14.44
C ALA A 177 -15.15 14.39 -13.06
N LEU A 178 -14.71 13.70 -11.99
CA LEU A 178 -15.06 14.00 -10.60
C LEU A 178 -14.27 15.21 -10.03
N GLY A 179 -13.33 15.75 -10.79
CA GLY A 179 -12.47 16.87 -10.38
C GLY A 179 -11.09 16.47 -9.86
N ALA A 180 -10.74 15.17 -9.87
CA ALA A 180 -9.37 14.76 -9.58
C ALA A 180 -8.41 15.34 -10.64
N GLN A 181 -7.21 15.73 -10.20
CA GLN A 181 -6.17 16.25 -11.10
C GLN A 181 -5.34 15.14 -11.74
N ALA A 182 -5.34 13.95 -11.13
CA ALA A 182 -4.64 12.77 -11.62
C ALA A 182 -5.27 11.49 -11.09
N ALA A 183 -4.88 10.35 -11.67
CA ALA A 183 -5.22 9.01 -11.21
C ALA A 183 -3.94 8.23 -10.89
N GLN A 184 -3.92 7.55 -9.75
CA GLN A 184 -2.84 6.67 -9.30
C GLN A 184 -3.29 5.21 -9.42
N LEU A 185 -2.61 4.42 -10.24
CA LEU A 185 -2.91 3.04 -10.50
C LEU A 185 -1.81 2.14 -9.89
N GLY A 186 -2.21 1.12 -9.13
CA GLY A 186 -1.30 0.13 -8.57
C GLY A 186 -1.55 -1.25 -9.18
N THR A 187 -2.69 -1.86 -8.90
CA THR A 187 -3.05 -3.22 -9.31
C THR A 187 -3.00 -3.43 -10.83
N ALA A 188 -3.28 -2.39 -11.61
CA ALA A 188 -3.17 -2.44 -13.06
C ALA A 188 -1.76 -2.84 -13.55
N PHE A 189 -0.72 -2.47 -12.80
CA PHE A 189 0.68 -2.73 -13.16
C PHE A 189 1.26 -4.00 -12.53
N VAL A 190 0.55 -4.67 -11.63
CA VAL A 190 1.10 -5.83 -10.90
C VAL A 190 1.44 -6.99 -11.82
N LEU A 191 0.68 -7.21 -12.92
CA LEU A 191 0.95 -8.26 -13.91
C LEU A 191 1.97 -7.88 -14.98
N CYS A 192 2.51 -6.67 -14.98
CA CYS A 192 3.56 -6.31 -15.93
C CYS A 192 4.75 -7.26 -15.77
N PRO A 193 5.39 -7.70 -16.88
CA PRO A 193 6.56 -8.60 -16.81
C PRO A 193 7.70 -8.06 -15.95
N GLU A 194 7.83 -6.74 -15.87
CA GLU A 194 8.90 -6.06 -15.13
C GLU A 194 8.73 -6.10 -13.60
N THR A 195 7.58 -6.56 -13.11
CA THR A 195 7.35 -6.63 -11.66
C THR A 195 8.11 -7.78 -11.01
N ALA A 196 8.55 -7.55 -9.77
CA ALA A 196 9.26 -8.54 -8.98
C ALA A 196 8.32 -9.48 -8.18
N ILE A 197 7.05 -9.60 -8.57
CA ILE A 197 6.13 -10.54 -7.93
C ILE A 197 6.56 -11.98 -8.19
N ASP A 198 6.33 -12.87 -7.22
CA ASP A 198 6.63 -14.28 -7.43
C ASP A 198 5.61 -14.98 -8.35
N GLU A 199 5.98 -16.19 -8.79
CA GLU A 199 5.15 -16.98 -9.71
C GLU A 199 3.76 -17.27 -9.15
N GLY A 200 3.67 -17.57 -7.86
CA GLY A 200 2.38 -17.85 -7.21
C GLY A 200 1.45 -16.64 -7.21
N TYR A 201 1.97 -15.45 -6.93
CA TYR A 201 1.20 -14.23 -7.02
C TYR A 201 0.78 -13.93 -8.46
N ARG A 202 1.70 -14.10 -9.42
CA ARG A 202 1.41 -13.94 -10.85
C ARG A 202 0.29 -14.89 -11.30
N ARG A 203 0.36 -16.17 -10.92
CA ARG A 203 -0.69 -17.15 -11.21
C ARG A 203 -2.03 -16.79 -10.57
N ALA A 204 -2.03 -16.42 -9.28
CA ALA A 204 -3.23 -16.05 -8.57
C ALA A 204 -3.93 -14.83 -9.19
N LEU A 205 -3.16 -13.84 -9.67
CA LEU A 205 -3.70 -12.66 -10.32
C LEU A 205 -4.09 -12.89 -11.79
N SER A 206 -3.49 -13.85 -12.48
CA SER A 206 -3.81 -14.18 -13.88
C SER A 206 -4.99 -15.14 -14.02
N ALA A 207 -5.24 -16.00 -13.02
CA ALA A 207 -6.24 -17.07 -13.06
C ALA A 207 -7.17 -16.99 -11.83
N GLY A 208 -8.32 -17.66 -11.93
CA GLY A 208 -9.24 -17.84 -10.82
C GLY A 208 -10.16 -16.66 -10.54
N GLU A 209 -10.83 -16.70 -9.41
CA GLU A 209 -11.84 -15.73 -9.01
C GLU A 209 -11.33 -14.32 -8.78
N ARG A 210 -10.04 -14.16 -8.49
CA ARG A 210 -9.35 -12.89 -8.23
C ARG A 210 -10.09 -11.97 -7.24
N ARG A 211 -10.86 -12.58 -6.33
CA ARG A 211 -11.55 -11.87 -5.26
C ARG A 211 -10.55 -11.30 -4.29
N THR A 212 -10.80 -10.10 -3.83
CA THR A 212 -9.97 -9.45 -2.82
C THR A 212 -10.72 -9.30 -1.50
N VAL A 213 -9.98 -9.36 -0.41
CA VAL A 213 -10.49 -9.17 0.94
C VAL A 213 -9.57 -8.25 1.72
N PHE A 214 -10.08 -7.61 2.77
CA PHE A 214 -9.25 -6.96 3.76
C PHE A 214 -8.79 -7.99 4.80
N THR A 215 -7.52 -7.90 5.16
CA THR A 215 -6.91 -8.65 6.26
C THR A 215 -5.95 -7.77 7.05
N ALA A 216 -5.77 -8.05 8.31
CA ALA A 216 -4.70 -7.49 9.13
C ALA A 216 -3.74 -8.57 9.62
N SER A 217 -4.04 -9.86 9.39
CA SER A 217 -3.24 -10.99 9.91
C SER A 217 -1.89 -11.14 9.23
N ILE A 218 -1.72 -10.61 8.01
CA ILE A 218 -0.44 -10.67 7.31
C ILE A 218 0.57 -9.69 7.89
N SER A 219 0.14 -8.45 8.19
CA SER A 219 1.07 -7.35 8.49
C SER A 219 0.81 -6.62 9.81
N GLY A 220 -0.36 -6.79 10.42
CA GLY A 220 -0.78 -6.05 11.61
C GLY A 220 -1.67 -4.84 11.31
N ARG A 221 -1.74 -4.38 10.06
CA ARG A 221 -2.64 -3.30 9.60
C ARG A 221 -3.55 -3.78 8.49
N LYS A 222 -4.78 -3.26 8.47
CA LYS A 222 -5.78 -3.55 7.46
C LYS A 222 -5.22 -3.30 6.06
N ALA A 223 -5.20 -4.33 5.23
CA ALA A 223 -4.72 -4.25 3.85
C ALA A 223 -5.58 -5.12 2.94
N ARG A 224 -5.78 -4.69 1.70
CA ARG A 224 -6.54 -5.45 0.71
C ARG A 224 -5.60 -6.31 -0.13
N CYS A 225 -5.90 -7.61 -0.17
CA CYS A 225 -5.15 -8.58 -0.99
C CYS A 225 -6.07 -9.58 -1.68
N LEU A 226 -5.54 -10.37 -2.59
CA LEU A 226 -6.23 -11.54 -3.12
C LEU A 226 -6.58 -12.49 -1.96
N ARG A 227 -7.78 -13.07 -2.02
CA ARG A 227 -8.18 -14.12 -1.08
C ARG A 227 -7.25 -15.33 -1.26
N ASN A 228 -6.64 -15.76 -0.17
CA ASN A 228 -5.69 -16.88 -0.15
C ASN A 228 -5.71 -17.58 1.20
N ASP A 229 -4.84 -18.59 1.40
CA ASP A 229 -4.78 -19.39 2.63
C ASP A 229 -4.49 -18.53 3.86
N PHE A 230 -3.64 -17.50 3.73
CA PHE A 230 -3.36 -16.61 4.86
C PHE A 230 -4.60 -15.81 5.26
N THR A 231 -5.35 -15.27 4.30
CA THR A 231 -6.58 -14.51 4.62
C THR A 231 -7.68 -15.37 5.20
N ALA A 232 -7.66 -16.69 4.95
CA ALA A 232 -8.59 -17.63 5.57
C ALA A 232 -8.39 -17.73 7.08
N LEU A 233 -7.18 -17.47 7.57
CA LEU A 233 -6.87 -17.48 9.00
C LEU A 233 -7.59 -16.35 9.78
N ASP A 234 -8.06 -15.31 9.12
CA ASP A 234 -8.87 -14.26 9.77
C ASP A 234 -10.22 -14.79 10.31
N GLN A 235 -10.66 -15.96 9.84
CA GLN A 235 -11.88 -16.62 10.30
C GLN A 235 -11.64 -17.62 11.44
N ASP A 236 -10.39 -17.82 11.86
CA ASP A 236 -10.06 -18.74 12.94
C ASP A 236 -10.49 -18.12 14.29
N PRO A 237 -11.46 -18.72 15.02
CA PRO A 237 -11.90 -18.20 16.30
C PRO A 237 -10.82 -18.28 17.38
N ALA A 238 -9.77 -19.07 17.17
CA ALA A 238 -8.61 -19.20 18.09
C ALA A 238 -7.53 -18.16 17.81
N GLN A 239 -7.72 -17.24 16.84
CA GLN A 239 -6.76 -16.20 16.53
C GLN A 239 -6.54 -15.29 17.76
N PRO A 240 -5.30 -15.22 18.31
CA PRO A 240 -5.00 -14.36 19.45
C PRO A 240 -4.94 -12.87 19.04
N PRO A 241 -4.88 -11.95 20.00
CA PRO A 241 -4.59 -10.55 19.73
C PRO A 241 -3.31 -10.39 18.89
N ARG A 242 -3.41 -9.62 17.80
CA ARG A 242 -2.30 -9.40 16.88
C ARG A 242 -1.24 -8.49 17.49
N PRO A 243 0.05 -8.79 17.32
CA PRO A 243 1.12 -7.83 17.57
C PRO A 243 1.00 -6.60 16.65
N ASP A 244 1.63 -5.50 17.05
CA ASP A 244 1.57 -4.25 16.28
C ASP A 244 2.20 -4.39 14.88
N TYR A 245 1.70 -3.55 13.94
CA TYR A 245 2.37 -3.34 12.67
C TYR A 245 3.71 -2.59 12.88
N PRO A 246 4.84 -2.99 12.30
CA PRO A 246 5.00 -4.10 11.34
C PRO A 246 5.56 -5.40 11.96
N ILE A 247 5.50 -5.58 13.28
CA ILE A 247 6.04 -6.77 13.97
C ILE A 247 5.37 -8.06 13.46
N VAL A 248 4.04 -8.06 13.32
CA VAL A 248 3.30 -9.21 12.74
C VAL A 248 3.81 -9.58 11.34
N TYR A 249 4.23 -8.58 10.57
CA TYR A 249 4.65 -8.82 9.19
C TYR A 249 5.92 -9.68 9.11
N ASP A 250 6.78 -9.67 10.14
CA ASP A 250 7.94 -10.57 10.22
C ASP A 250 7.48 -12.05 10.25
N ALA A 251 6.48 -12.37 11.07
CA ALA A 251 5.87 -13.71 11.10
C ALA A 251 5.23 -14.07 9.75
N GLY A 252 4.49 -13.13 9.14
CA GLY A 252 3.84 -13.34 7.85
C GLY A 252 4.85 -13.65 6.74
N LYS A 253 5.95 -12.92 6.69
CA LYS A 253 7.04 -13.16 5.72
C LYS A 253 7.73 -14.50 5.96
N ALA A 254 7.97 -14.85 7.23
CA ALA A 254 8.60 -16.12 7.56
C ALA A 254 7.71 -17.30 7.16
N LEU A 255 6.40 -17.25 7.43
CA LEU A 255 5.45 -18.30 7.02
C LEU A 255 5.37 -18.41 5.50
N HIS A 256 5.28 -17.27 4.80
CA HIS A 256 5.30 -17.28 3.33
C HIS A 256 6.58 -17.91 2.78
N ALA A 257 7.75 -17.61 3.35
CA ALA A 257 9.01 -18.18 2.92
C ALA A 257 9.04 -19.72 3.12
N ALA A 258 8.56 -20.21 4.27
CA ALA A 258 8.46 -21.64 4.56
C ALA A 258 7.51 -22.36 3.58
N ALA A 259 6.33 -21.81 3.35
CA ALA A 259 5.34 -22.35 2.42
C ALA A 259 5.87 -22.36 0.98
N LYS A 260 6.45 -21.24 0.53
CA LYS A 260 7.03 -21.07 -0.80
C LYS A 260 8.15 -22.09 -1.09
N ALA A 261 8.98 -22.42 -0.10
CA ALA A 261 10.00 -23.45 -0.22
C ALA A 261 9.42 -24.85 -0.52
N ARG A 262 8.13 -25.04 -0.24
CA ARG A 262 7.36 -26.27 -0.57
C ARG A 262 6.44 -26.08 -1.79
N GLY A 263 6.58 -24.99 -2.56
CA GLY A 263 5.75 -24.70 -3.72
C GLY A 263 4.34 -24.19 -3.38
N VAL A 264 4.06 -23.86 -2.11
CA VAL A 264 2.78 -23.30 -1.66
C VAL A 264 2.87 -21.78 -1.57
N TYR A 265 2.03 -21.07 -2.30
CA TYR A 265 2.09 -19.61 -2.42
C TYR A 265 0.90 -18.90 -1.75
N GLY A 266 -0.03 -19.64 -1.17
CA GLY A 266 -1.24 -19.12 -0.54
C GLY A 266 -1.00 -18.28 0.73
N TYR A 267 0.24 -18.25 1.24
CA TYR A 267 0.62 -17.44 2.41
C TYR A 267 1.32 -16.13 2.05
N GLY A 268 1.32 -15.73 0.77
CA GLY A 268 1.93 -14.49 0.31
C GLY A 268 1.07 -13.26 0.56
N ALA A 269 1.71 -12.11 0.74
CA ALA A 269 1.08 -10.80 0.77
C ALA A 269 0.75 -10.35 -0.67
N GLN A 270 -0.30 -10.91 -1.23
CA GLN A 270 -0.70 -10.70 -2.62
C GLN A 270 -1.61 -9.46 -2.74
N TRP A 271 -1.02 -8.27 -2.51
CA TRP A 271 -1.75 -7.00 -2.44
C TRP A 271 -2.41 -6.62 -3.75
N ALA A 272 -3.73 -6.63 -3.80
CA ALA A 272 -4.50 -6.28 -4.99
C ALA A 272 -5.81 -5.59 -4.62
N GLY A 273 -6.20 -4.58 -5.39
CA GLY A 273 -7.48 -3.88 -5.24
C GLY A 273 -8.65 -4.64 -5.88
N GLU A 274 -9.85 -4.12 -5.71
CA GLU A 274 -11.09 -4.71 -6.26
C GLU A 274 -11.07 -4.83 -7.79
N GLY A 275 -10.23 -4.03 -8.47
CA GLY A 275 -10.00 -4.12 -9.90
C GLY A 275 -9.16 -5.32 -10.36
N ALA A 276 -8.69 -6.19 -9.47
CA ALA A 276 -7.85 -7.35 -9.79
C ALA A 276 -8.34 -8.21 -10.98
N PRO A 277 -9.65 -8.47 -11.15
CA PRO A 277 -10.13 -9.22 -12.32
C PRO A 277 -9.83 -8.56 -13.67
N ARG A 278 -9.53 -7.27 -13.71
CA ARG A 278 -9.23 -6.49 -14.92
C ARG A 278 -7.74 -6.28 -15.14
N ALA A 279 -6.86 -6.88 -14.31
CA ALA A 279 -5.41 -6.78 -14.49
C ALA A 279 -4.97 -7.39 -15.82
N ARG A 280 -4.08 -6.69 -16.53
CA ARG A 280 -3.59 -7.05 -17.86
C ARG A 280 -2.11 -7.40 -17.80
N SER A 281 -1.73 -8.48 -18.47
CA SER A 281 -0.33 -8.90 -18.59
C SER A 281 0.28 -8.27 -19.84
N LEU A 282 0.70 -7.01 -19.71
CA LEU A 282 1.37 -6.23 -20.74
C LEU A 282 2.66 -5.64 -20.15
N PRO A 283 3.72 -5.42 -20.98
CA PRO A 283 4.83 -4.58 -20.58
C PRO A 283 4.34 -3.22 -20.09
N ALA A 284 4.97 -2.65 -19.07
CA ALA A 284 4.51 -1.40 -18.46
C ALA A 284 4.40 -0.25 -19.49
N LYS A 285 5.33 -0.18 -20.45
CA LYS A 285 5.30 0.78 -21.55
C LYS A 285 4.03 0.62 -22.43
N ASP A 286 3.69 -0.62 -22.77
CA ASP A 286 2.56 -0.91 -23.65
C ASP A 286 1.24 -0.67 -22.89
N LEU A 287 1.19 -1.04 -21.62
CA LEU A 287 0.05 -0.74 -20.77
C LEU A 287 -0.19 0.78 -20.66
N MET A 288 0.86 1.59 -20.51
CA MET A 288 0.73 3.05 -20.51
C MET A 288 0.15 3.58 -21.84
N ALA A 289 0.61 3.08 -22.98
CA ALA A 289 0.08 3.49 -24.28
C ALA A 289 -1.41 3.11 -24.46
N VAL A 290 -1.79 1.92 -23.99
CA VAL A 290 -3.19 1.46 -23.99
C VAL A 290 -4.04 2.35 -23.09
N LEU A 291 -3.60 2.62 -21.85
CA LEU A 291 -4.30 3.48 -20.89
C LEU A 291 -4.51 4.89 -21.45
N GLU A 292 -3.50 5.46 -22.10
CA GLU A 292 -3.60 6.79 -22.75
C GLU A 292 -4.63 6.78 -23.89
N THR A 293 -4.61 5.75 -24.73
CA THR A 293 -5.55 5.60 -25.84
C THR A 293 -6.99 5.48 -25.34
N GLU A 294 -7.22 4.62 -24.36
CA GLU A 294 -8.51 4.41 -23.72
C GLU A 294 -9.03 5.70 -23.04
N TRP A 295 -8.13 6.39 -22.31
CA TRP A 295 -8.47 7.66 -21.67
C TRP A 295 -8.87 8.73 -22.69
N ARG A 296 -8.09 8.91 -23.76
CA ARG A 296 -8.41 9.86 -24.83
C ARG A 296 -9.74 9.55 -25.52
N ALA A 297 -10.10 8.27 -25.64
CA ALA A 297 -11.38 7.85 -26.20
C ALA A 297 -12.56 8.14 -25.25
N ALA A 298 -12.36 7.94 -23.93
CA ALA A 298 -13.39 8.14 -22.94
C ALA A 298 -13.59 9.62 -22.50
N ALA A 299 -12.61 10.48 -22.73
CA ALA A 299 -12.65 11.91 -22.41
C ALA A 299 -13.32 12.78 -23.50
N ARG A 300 -13.74 12.18 -24.62
CA ARG A 300 -14.51 12.83 -25.69
C ARG A 300 -16.01 12.80 -25.37
#